data_0348487840931689768494f9e9be5da0
#
_entry.id   0348487840931689768494f9e9be5da0
#
_cell.length_a   1.000
_cell.length_b   1.000
_cell.length_c   1.000
_cell.angle_alpha   90.00
_cell.angle_beta   90.00
_cell.angle_gamma   90.00
#
_symmetry.space_group_name_H-M   'P 1'
#
loop_
_entity.id
_entity.type
_entity.pdbx_description
1 polymer ?
#
loop_
_entity_poly.entity_id
_entity_poly.type
_entity_poly.pdbx_seq_one_letter_code
_entity_poly.pdbx_strand_id
1 'polypeptide(L)'
;MYTMNRPTVLCLAAVGVLAWIAPAYGDDKPRRPNILLIIPDQLRAQALGCMGNPDVKSPYLDRLASQGVLFRQTFANTPVCCPARSVLLTGKYAHKNGMVCNDLRLRESETTLAELLKDAGYQTGLIGKWHLDGGKRDPGFVPPGPRRQGFDFWAACECRHDHFNPVYFRDTNKPIRPGKFEPEALTDVAVDFIRANRTRPFFLMLSMGPPHDPYGAPERYMKLYDSEKLTMRPNWKEGTRHAGRKEIAAYYAAITAIDDQVGRLMRLLEDLALDNDTLVVFTSDHGDMLGSQGELLKRKPWEESIRVPGIFRCPARVKGGRRTDALLSHVDLAPTLLSLCGVPIPQDVQGRDLSKVVSGETDKGPDSVFFQIFVPFAGDGTPNPWRGVRTERYMFARTEAKPWVLYDLKRDPYELKNLATDADSAPILRELDARLTKWMRDTGDSWRFNSMLPVEDKGRLFRFETFYTIDEYVKWAAQHPNLAPKE
;
A
#
# COMPACT_ATOMS: atom_id res chain seq x y z
N MET A 1 66.38 67.98 -54.12
CA MET A 1 64.96 67.86 -54.25
C MET A 1 64.52 66.58 -53.54
N TYR A 2 64.06 66.73 -52.32
CA TYR A 2 63.71 65.57 -51.42
C TYR A 2 62.22 65.52 -51.33
N THR A 3 61.64 64.38 -51.67
CA THR A 3 60.23 64.08 -51.49
C THR A 3 60.12 63.21 -50.19
N MET A 4 59.42 63.72 -49.21
CA MET A 4 59.13 63.01 -47.94
C MET A 4 57.89 62.11 -48.11
N ASN A 5 58.08 60.81 -47.93
CA ASN A 5 56.99 59.86 -47.79
C ASN A 5 56.44 59.91 -46.35
N ARG A 6 55.11 60.06 -46.20
CA ARG A 6 54.39 59.86 -44.93
C ARG A 6 53.80 58.45 -44.84
N PRO A 7 53.95 57.76 -43.73
CA PRO A 7 53.31 56.44 -43.54
C PRO A 7 51.84 56.64 -43.06
N THR A 8 50.96 55.92 -43.71
CA THR A 8 49.52 55.80 -43.35
C THR A 8 49.38 54.83 -42.18
N VAL A 9 48.90 55.32 -41.02
CA VAL A 9 48.59 54.48 -39.88
C VAL A 9 47.15 53.91 -40.04
N LEU A 10 47.03 52.61 -40.16
CA LEU A 10 45.75 51.87 -40.20
C LEU A 10 45.32 51.58 -38.74
N CYS A 11 44.29 52.28 -38.28
CA CYS A 11 43.63 51.98 -37.00
C CYS A 11 42.65 50.77 -37.22
N LEU A 12 43.00 49.61 -36.76
CA LEU A 12 42.06 48.48 -36.59
C LEU A 12 41.19 48.71 -35.36
N ALA A 13 39.94 49.03 -35.56
CA ALA A 13 38.94 49.05 -34.48
C ALA A 13 38.46 47.58 -34.21
N ALA A 14 38.90 47.03 -33.08
CA ALA A 14 38.40 45.74 -32.58
C ALA A 14 36.99 45.96 -31.95
N VAL A 15 35.94 45.50 -32.65
CA VAL A 15 34.58 45.44 -32.15
C VAL A 15 34.48 44.21 -31.23
N GLY A 16 34.62 44.43 -29.91
CA GLY A 16 34.35 43.40 -28.90
C GLY A 16 32.84 43.11 -28.82
N VAL A 17 32.43 41.93 -29.30
CA VAL A 17 31.06 41.43 -29.04
C VAL A 17 31.02 40.91 -27.63
N LEU A 18 30.52 41.71 -26.70
CA LEU A 18 30.11 41.28 -25.37
C LEU A 18 28.84 40.41 -25.54
N ALA A 19 29.01 39.09 -25.56
CA ALA A 19 27.90 38.14 -25.41
C ALA A 19 27.36 38.29 -23.97
N TRP A 20 26.20 38.92 -23.85
CA TRP A 20 25.42 38.86 -22.64
C TRP A 20 24.94 37.44 -22.45
N ILE A 21 25.57 36.69 -21.52
CA ILE A 21 25.03 35.44 -20.96
C ILE A 21 23.92 35.89 -20.01
N ALA A 22 22.69 35.94 -20.50
CA ALA A 22 21.54 36.07 -19.65
C ALA A 22 21.54 34.89 -18.69
N PRO A 23 21.44 35.11 -17.35
CA PRO A 23 21.24 33.99 -16.44
C PRO A 23 19.92 33.35 -16.85
N ALA A 24 19.98 32.06 -17.15
CA ALA A 24 18.77 31.24 -17.29
C ALA A 24 18.05 31.33 -15.92
N TYR A 25 17.05 32.18 -15.82
CA TYR A 25 16.09 32.11 -14.73
C TYR A 25 15.46 30.73 -14.82
N GLY A 26 16.00 29.80 -14.08
CA GLY A 26 15.35 28.53 -13.82
C GLY A 26 14.00 28.83 -13.19
N ASP A 27 12.95 28.14 -13.69
CA ASP A 27 11.61 28.20 -13.15
C ASP A 27 11.70 27.87 -11.65
N ASP A 28 11.56 28.88 -10.78
CA ASP A 28 11.77 28.81 -9.32
C ASP A 28 10.66 28.01 -8.60
N LYS A 29 9.89 27.22 -9.38
CA LYS A 29 8.96 26.24 -8.78
C LYS A 29 9.77 25.12 -8.14
N PRO A 30 9.60 24.87 -6.85
CA PRO A 30 10.29 23.78 -6.17
C PRO A 30 10.05 22.48 -6.95
N ARG A 31 11.14 21.81 -7.31
CA ARG A 31 11.08 20.55 -8.07
C ARG A 31 10.16 19.57 -7.34
N ARG A 32 9.16 19.03 -8.04
CA ARG A 32 8.28 17.99 -7.48
C ARG A 32 9.10 16.77 -7.13
N PRO A 33 8.91 16.17 -5.95
CA PRO A 33 9.66 14.98 -5.54
C PRO A 33 9.29 13.79 -6.41
N ASN A 34 10.22 12.87 -6.62
CA ASN A 34 9.88 11.54 -7.08
C ASN A 34 9.11 10.79 -5.98
N ILE A 35 8.34 9.77 -6.35
CA ILE A 35 7.68 8.86 -5.42
C ILE A 35 8.11 7.43 -5.72
N LEU A 36 8.66 6.74 -4.72
CA LEU A 36 8.90 5.31 -4.72
C LEU A 36 8.03 4.68 -3.63
N LEU A 37 6.89 4.10 -4.04
CA LEU A 37 5.94 3.42 -3.16
C LEU A 37 6.19 1.91 -3.20
N ILE A 38 6.67 1.33 -2.10
CA ILE A 38 7.00 -0.08 -1.98
C ILE A 38 5.93 -0.77 -1.15
N ILE A 39 5.27 -1.78 -1.73
CA ILE A 39 4.14 -2.48 -1.11
C ILE A 39 4.36 -4.00 -1.22
N PRO A 40 4.97 -4.64 -0.21
CA PRO A 40 4.87 -6.08 -0.03
C PRO A 40 3.43 -6.51 0.26
N ASP A 41 3.04 -7.69 -0.20
CA ASP A 41 1.73 -8.29 0.08
C ASP A 41 1.75 -9.01 1.43
N GLN A 42 0.74 -8.76 2.27
CA GLN A 42 0.50 -9.51 3.51
C GLN A 42 1.58 -9.31 4.60
N LEU A 43 2.24 -8.13 4.63
CA LEU A 43 3.26 -7.83 5.63
C LEU A 43 2.67 -7.10 6.84
N ARG A 44 2.54 -7.82 7.98
CA ARG A 44 2.08 -7.21 9.24
C ARG A 44 3.14 -6.28 9.85
N ALA A 45 2.72 -5.17 10.43
CA ALA A 45 3.63 -4.18 11.03
C ALA A 45 4.58 -4.80 12.08
N GLN A 46 4.07 -5.72 12.89
CA GLN A 46 4.79 -6.36 13.99
C GLN A 46 5.95 -7.27 13.54
N ALA A 47 6.13 -7.47 12.24
CA ALA A 47 7.22 -8.28 11.69
C ALA A 47 8.40 -7.45 11.16
N LEU A 48 8.63 -6.24 11.72
CA LEU A 48 9.80 -5.40 11.42
C LEU A 48 10.59 -5.06 12.69
N GLY A 49 11.92 -4.94 12.58
CA GLY A 49 12.80 -4.53 13.67
C GLY A 49 12.45 -3.15 14.22
N CYS A 50 12.21 -2.16 13.36
CA CYS A 50 11.79 -0.81 13.75
C CYS A 50 10.44 -0.77 14.50
N MET A 51 9.61 -1.82 14.37
CA MET A 51 8.36 -2.02 15.07
C MET A 51 8.48 -2.87 16.34
N GLY A 52 9.71 -3.26 16.71
CA GLY A 52 10.03 -3.97 17.95
C GLY A 52 10.09 -5.49 17.83
N ASN A 53 10.14 -6.07 16.63
CA ASN A 53 10.36 -7.50 16.47
C ASN A 53 11.83 -7.84 16.81
N PRO A 54 12.08 -8.75 17.77
CA PRO A 54 13.45 -9.05 18.19
C PRO A 54 14.19 -10.00 17.24
N ASP A 55 13.48 -10.74 16.39
CA ASP A 55 14.06 -11.87 15.64
C ASP A 55 14.30 -11.50 14.16
N VAL A 56 13.41 -10.69 13.57
CA VAL A 56 13.49 -10.34 12.14
C VAL A 56 14.70 -9.48 11.83
N LYS A 57 15.37 -9.78 10.72
CA LYS A 57 16.53 -9.02 10.24
C LYS A 57 16.09 -8.08 9.12
N SER A 58 15.86 -6.82 9.48
CA SER A 58 15.39 -5.77 8.57
C SER A 58 16.22 -4.47 8.67
N PRO A 59 17.57 -4.53 8.58
CA PRO A 59 18.44 -3.38 8.85
C PRO A 59 18.22 -2.20 7.88
N TYR A 60 17.87 -2.44 6.62
CA TYR A 60 17.62 -1.37 5.66
C TYR A 60 16.28 -0.67 5.88
N LEU A 61 15.23 -1.40 6.24
CA LEU A 61 13.95 -0.84 6.66
C LEU A 61 14.06 -0.10 7.99
N ASP A 62 14.85 -0.63 8.92
CA ASP A 62 15.13 0.03 10.20
C ASP A 62 15.91 1.35 9.97
N ARG A 63 16.88 1.35 9.03
CA ARG A 63 17.58 2.56 8.60
C ARG A 63 16.62 3.55 7.90
N LEU A 64 15.76 3.07 6.99
CA LEU A 64 14.76 3.89 6.33
C LEU A 64 13.85 4.59 7.35
N ALA A 65 13.36 3.84 8.35
CA ALA A 65 12.55 4.36 9.45
C ALA A 65 13.31 5.39 10.31
N SER A 66 14.60 5.15 10.57
CA SER A 66 15.44 6.07 11.36
C SER A 66 15.80 7.36 10.62
N GLN A 67 15.80 7.34 9.29
CA GLN A 67 16.07 8.50 8.43
C GLN A 67 14.82 9.27 8.02
N GLY A 68 13.64 8.75 8.30
CA GLY A 68 12.35 9.32 7.96
C GLY A 68 11.42 9.48 9.15
N VAL A 69 10.13 9.31 8.91
CA VAL A 69 9.11 9.19 9.94
C VAL A 69 8.49 7.80 9.93
N LEU A 70 8.46 7.16 11.10
CA LEU A 70 7.79 5.90 11.35
C LEU A 70 6.43 6.16 11.99
N PHE A 71 5.35 5.85 11.28
CA PHE A 71 4.02 5.76 11.85
C PHE A 71 3.89 4.41 12.56
N ARG A 72 3.73 4.43 13.87
CA ARG A 72 3.54 3.19 14.65
C ARG A 72 2.15 2.61 14.48
N GLN A 73 1.21 3.39 13.96
CA GLN A 73 -0.21 3.06 13.83
C GLN A 73 -0.71 3.35 12.40
N THR A 74 -0.30 2.47 11.46
CA THR A 74 -0.78 2.51 10.07
C THR A 74 -1.68 1.31 9.80
N PHE A 75 -2.80 1.52 9.06
CA PHE A 75 -3.86 0.54 8.95
C PHE A 75 -4.38 0.34 7.53
N ALA A 76 -4.71 -0.91 7.22
CA ALA A 76 -5.50 -1.29 6.05
C ALA A 76 -6.99 -1.19 6.37
N ASN A 77 -7.71 -0.22 5.81
CA ASN A 77 -9.14 0.00 6.06
C ASN A 77 -10.02 -1.22 5.69
N THR A 78 -9.60 -1.96 4.68
CA THR A 78 -10.22 -3.21 4.25
C THR A 78 -9.09 -4.23 4.08
N PRO A 79 -8.76 -5.02 5.12
CA PRO A 79 -7.57 -5.85 5.13
C PRO A 79 -7.71 -7.09 4.24
N VAL A 80 -7.73 -6.86 2.91
CA VAL A 80 -7.75 -7.86 1.85
C VAL A 80 -7.24 -7.24 0.55
N CYS A 81 -6.51 -7.99 -0.28
CA CYS A 81 -5.67 -7.48 -1.37
C CYS A 81 -6.34 -6.43 -2.29
N CYS A 82 -7.36 -6.83 -3.10
CA CYS A 82 -7.98 -5.89 -4.06
C CYS A 82 -8.60 -4.67 -3.39
N PRO A 83 -9.44 -4.81 -2.35
CA PRO A 83 -10.00 -3.67 -1.63
C PRO A 83 -8.92 -2.74 -1.04
N ALA A 84 -7.90 -3.29 -0.36
CA ALA A 84 -6.85 -2.49 0.24
C ALA A 84 -6.08 -1.66 -0.81
N ARG A 85 -5.71 -2.29 -1.94
CA ARG A 85 -5.01 -1.65 -3.06
C ARG A 85 -5.84 -0.55 -3.71
N SER A 86 -7.15 -0.80 -3.92
CA SER A 86 -8.06 0.20 -4.48
C SER A 86 -8.26 1.39 -3.53
N VAL A 87 -8.43 1.15 -2.22
CA VAL A 87 -8.55 2.21 -1.21
C VAL A 87 -7.30 3.08 -1.20
N LEU A 88 -6.10 2.47 -1.21
CA LEU A 88 -4.82 3.16 -1.23
C LEU A 88 -4.66 4.05 -2.48
N LEU A 89 -5.05 3.54 -3.67
CA LEU A 89 -4.87 4.27 -4.92
C LEU A 89 -5.93 5.34 -5.17
N THR A 90 -7.16 5.13 -4.70
CA THR A 90 -8.28 6.07 -4.95
C THR A 90 -8.49 7.08 -3.83
N GLY A 91 -7.99 6.80 -2.62
CA GLY A 91 -8.34 7.58 -1.43
C GLY A 91 -9.82 7.50 -1.06
N LYS A 92 -10.53 6.44 -1.50
CA LYS A 92 -11.96 6.20 -1.23
C LYS A 92 -12.14 4.84 -0.58
N TYR A 93 -13.08 4.74 0.36
CA TYR A 93 -13.42 3.47 1.00
C TYR A 93 -13.96 2.45 -0.01
N ALA A 94 -13.80 1.16 0.29
CA ALA A 94 -14.14 0.06 -0.61
C ALA A 94 -15.61 0.03 -1.06
N HIS A 95 -16.56 0.38 -0.20
CA HIS A 95 -17.97 0.51 -0.58
C HIS A 95 -18.23 1.65 -1.57
N LYS A 96 -17.38 2.68 -1.57
CA LYS A 96 -17.51 3.84 -2.45
C LYS A 96 -16.91 3.58 -3.82
N ASN A 97 -15.68 3.03 -3.87
CA ASN A 97 -15.02 2.71 -5.14
C ASN A 97 -15.48 1.36 -5.75
N GLY A 98 -16.29 0.58 -5.03
CA GLY A 98 -16.90 -0.67 -5.49
C GLY A 98 -16.02 -1.92 -5.32
N MET A 99 -14.80 -1.79 -4.82
CA MET A 99 -13.88 -2.92 -4.63
C MET A 99 -14.10 -3.61 -3.28
N VAL A 100 -15.26 -4.22 -3.11
CA VAL A 100 -15.71 -4.83 -1.84
C VAL A 100 -15.12 -6.21 -1.58
N CYS A 101 -14.55 -6.88 -2.59
CA CYS A 101 -13.92 -8.18 -2.48
C CYS A 101 -12.78 -8.34 -3.51
N ASN A 102 -12.03 -9.46 -3.40
CA ASN A 102 -11.03 -9.82 -4.41
C ASN A 102 -11.69 -10.16 -5.75
N ASP A 103 -10.89 -10.04 -6.82
CA ASP A 103 -11.21 -10.46 -8.18
C ASP A 103 -12.30 -9.64 -8.87
N LEU A 104 -12.69 -8.52 -8.28
CA LEU A 104 -13.42 -7.47 -8.98
C LEU A 104 -12.45 -6.55 -9.74
N ARG A 105 -12.95 -5.95 -10.81
CA ARG A 105 -12.24 -4.89 -11.54
C ARG A 105 -12.57 -3.54 -10.93
N LEU A 106 -11.54 -2.74 -10.68
CA LEU A 106 -11.71 -1.33 -10.35
C LEU A 106 -12.34 -0.63 -11.57
N ARG A 107 -13.38 0.16 -11.31
CA ARG A 107 -14.07 0.92 -12.38
C ARG A 107 -13.08 1.82 -13.09
N GLU A 108 -13.15 1.86 -14.43
CA GLU A 108 -12.35 2.80 -15.23
C GLU A 108 -12.72 4.27 -14.99
N SER A 109 -13.89 4.53 -14.39
CA SER A 109 -14.35 5.86 -13.98
C SER A 109 -13.80 6.32 -12.62
N GLU A 110 -13.15 5.45 -11.86
CA GLU A 110 -12.48 5.84 -10.62
C GLU A 110 -11.17 6.56 -10.94
N THR A 111 -10.97 7.70 -10.29
CA THR A 111 -9.71 8.45 -10.42
C THR A 111 -8.71 7.92 -9.40
N THR A 112 -7.52 7.58 -9.87
CA THR A 112 -6.44 7.03 -9.03
C THR A 112 -5.31 8.03 -8.81
N LEU A 113 -4.50 7.78 -7.78
CA LEU A 113 -3.26 8.50 -7.52
C LEU A 113 -2.34 8.54 -8.75
N ALA A 114 -2.27 7.42 -9.51
CA ALA A 114 -1.40 7.35 -10.67
C ALA A 114 -1.90 8.25 -11.82
N GLU A 115 -3.19 8.32 -12.05
CA GLU A 115 -3.78 9.25 -13.06
C GLU A 115 -3.52 10.71 -12.69
N LEU A 116 -3.79 11.09 -11.43
CA LEU A 116 -3.56 12.46 -10.96
C LEU A 116 -2.09 12.87 -11.02
N LEU A 117 -1.18 11.98 -10.70
CA LEU A 117 0.26 12.23 -10.83
C LEU A 117 0.70 12.28 -12.30
N LYS A 118 0.15 11.42 -13.17
CA LYS A 118 0.39 11.46 -14.62
C LYS A 118 -0.05 12.80 -15.21
N ASP A 119 -1.24 13.27 -14.88
CA ASP A 119 -1.76 14.57 -15.31
C ASP A 119 -0.90 15.74 -14.78
N ALA A 120 -0.26 15.54 -13.64
CA ALA A 120 0.71 16.46 -13.09
C ALA A 120 2.12 16.34 -13.72
N GLY A 121 2.31 15.50 -14.75
CA GLY A 121 3.56 15.34 -15.50
C GLY A 121 4.55 14.32 -14.97
N TYR A 122 4.13 13.43 -14.05
CA TYR A 122 4.94 12.32 -13.59
C TYR A 122 5.03 11.20 -14.63
N GLN A 123 6.20 10.55 -14.68
CA GLN A 123 6.33 9.25 -15.33
C GLN A 123 5.83 8.18 -14.37
N THR A 124 4.74 7.49 -14.71
CA THR A 124 4.08 6.53 -13.82
C THR A 124 4.49 5.11 -14.16
N GLY A 125 4.84 4.31 -13.16
CA GLY A 125 5.23 2.91 -13.33
C GLY A 125 4.63 1.99 -12.28
N LEU A 126 4.14 0.83 -12.72
CA LEU A 126 3.77 -0.30 -11.87
C LEU A 126 4.65 -1.50 -12.16
N ILE A 127 5.24 -2.05 -11.12
CA ILE A 127 6.05 -3.27 -11.17
C ILE A 127 5.52 -4.27 -10.14
N GLY A 128 5.18 -5.50 -10.57
CA GLY A 128 4.73 -6.60 -9.74
C GLY A 128 3.23 -6.84 -9.73
N LYS A 129 2.63 -7.06 -8.56
CA LYS A 129 1.21 -7.43 -8.43
C LYS A 129 0.30 -6.23 -8.65
N TRP A 130 -0.67 -6.37 -9.58
CA TRP A 130 -1.75 -5.39 -9.79
C TRP A 130 -3.00 -5.70 -8.96
N HIS A 131 -3.68 -6.79 -9.29
CA HIS A 131 -4.87 -7.34 -8.63
C HIS A 131 -6.08 -6.38 -8.59
N LEU A 132 -6.26 -5.56 -9.62
CA LEU A 132 -7.40 -4.64 -9.74
C LEU A 132 -8.10 -4.69 -11.10
N ASP A 133 -7.79 -5.70 -11.93
CA ASP A 133 -8.41 -5.86 -13.25
C ASP A 133 -9.55 -6.90 -13.27
N GLY A 134 -9.70 -7.65 -12.21
CA GLY A 134 -10.75 -8.67 -12.07
C GLY A 134 -10.54 -9.92 -12.93
N GLY A 135 -11.45 -10.89 -12.79
CA GLY A 135 -11.45 -12.10 -13.59
C GLY A 135 -10.38 -13.12 -13.18
N LYS A 136 -9.69 -13.73 -14.15
CA LYS A 136 -8.73 -14.79 -13.88
C LYS A 136 -7.42 -14.26 -13.33
N ARG A 137 -7.08 -14.66 -12.10
CA ARG A 137 -5.90 -14.19 -11.37
C ARG A 137 -4.57 -14.53 -12.03
N ASP A 138 -4.35 -15.81 -12.34
CA ASP A 138 -3.02 -16.36 -12.62
C ASP A 138 -2.79 -16.60 -14.12
N PRO A 139 -1.76 -15.99 -14.65
CA PRO A 139 -1.00 -14.83 -14.12
C PRO A 139 -1.67 -13.49 -14.43
N GLY A 140 -2.71 -13.47 -15.29
CA GLY A 140 -3.53 -12.31 -15.66
C GLY A 140 -2.77 -11.21 -16.41
N PHE A 141 -2.97 -11.12 -17.72
CA PHE A 141 -2.49 -10.03 -18.54
C PHE A 141 -3.48 -8.87 -18.53
N VAL A 142 -2.99 -7.68 -18.25
CA VAL A 142 -3.75 -6.43 -18.30
C VAL A 142 -3.31 -5.65 -19.54
N PRO A 143 -4.19 -5.42 -20.54
CA PRO A 143 -3.82 -4.71 -21.76
C PRO A 143 -3.50 -3.23 -21.47
N PRO A 144 -2.69 -2.57 -22.32
CA PRO A 144 -2.52 -1.12 -22.26
C PRO A 144 -3.86 -0.39 -22.36
N GLY A 145 -3.98 0.73 -21.65
CA GLY A 145 -5.17 1.57 -21.68
C GLY A 145 -5.78 1.82 -20.30
N PRO A 146 -7.08 2.21 -20.23
CA PRO A 146 -7.73 2.66 -18.98
C PRO A 146 -7.68 1.67 -17.84
N ARG A 147 -7.67 0.36 -18.13
CA ARG A 147 -7.58 -0.73 -17.14
C ARG A 147 -6.28 -0.72 -16.33
N ARG A 148 -5.23 -0.01 -16.79
CA ARG A 148 -3.98 0.22 -16.03
C ARG A 148 -4.06 1.46 -15.13
N GLN A 149 -5.18 2.15 -15.08
CA GLN A 149 -5.48 3.21 -14.11
C GLN A 149 -4.35 4.25 -13.98
N GLY A 150 -3.85 4.78 -15.13
CA GLY A 150 -2.83 5.83 -15.15
C GLY A 150 -1.37 5.37 -15.13
N PHE A 151 -1.08 4.07 -15.07
CA PHE A 151 0.29 3.56 -15.16
C PHE A 151 0.74 3.37 -16.61
N ASP A 152 1.72 4.16 -17.06
CA ASP A 152 2.28 4.09 -18.42
C ASP A 152 3.33 2.99 -18.54
N PHE A 153 4.28 2.93 -17.60
CA PHE A 153 5.21 1.82 -17.54
C PHE A 153 4.60 0.65 -16.77
N TRP A 154 4.64 -0.51 -17.40
CA TRP A 154 4.00 -1.72 -16.89
C TRP A 154 4.95 -2.90 -16.91
N ALA A 155 5.21 -3.50 -15.76
CA ALA A 155 5.90 -4.79 -15.62
C ALA A 155 5.19 -5.60 -14.53
N ALA A 156 3.94 -6.02 -14.80
CA ALA A 156 3.07 -6.52 -13.76
C ALA A 156 2.21 -7.72 -14.23
N CYS A 157 1.63 -8.39 -13.26
CA CYS A 157 0.58 -9.39 -13.46
C CYS A 157 -0.59 -9.11 -12.54
N GLU A 158 -1.73 -9.74 -12.80
CA GLU A 158 -2.91 -9.57 -11.97
C GLU A 158 -2.65 -10.13 -10.56
N CYS A 159 -2.49 -11.43 -10.42
CA CYS A 159 -2.13 -12.03 -9.14
C CYS A 159 -1.46 -13.39 -9.35
N ARG A 160 -0.31 -13.61 -8.72
CA ARG A 160 0.37 -14.90 -8.70
C ARG A 160 1.13 -15.06 -7.38
N HIS A 161 1.12 -16.27 -6.83
CA HIS A 161 1.75 -16.59 -5.54
C HIS A 161 2.91 -17.60 -5.70
N ASP A 162 3.44 -17.79 -6.90
CA ASP A 162 4.66 -18.56 -7.14
C ASP A 162 5.87 -17.59 -7.14
N HIS A 163 6.37 -17.28 -5.96
CA HIS A 163 7.42 -16.29 -5.75
C HIS A 163 8.80 -16.74 -6.27
N PHE A 164 9.00 -18.02 -6.54
CA PHE A 164 10.24 -18.56 -7.10
C PHE A 164 10.24 -18.63 -8.63
N ASN A 165 9.05 -18.61 -9.24
CA ASN A 165 8.88 -18.55 -10.68
C ASN A 165 7.95 -17.37 -11.07
N PRO A 166 8.33 -16.13 -10.74
CA PRO A 166 7.49 -14.99 -11.00
C PRO A 166 7.26 -14.78 -12.49
N VAL A 167 6.09 -14.23 -12.80
CA VAL A 167 5.70 -13.89 -14.16
C VAL A 167 5.17 -12.46 -14.16
N TYR A 168 5.58 -11.69 -15.13
CA TYR A 168 4.97 -10.40 -15.41
C TYR A 168 4.78 -10.18 -16.91
N PHE A 169 3.98 -9.22 -17.26
CA PHE A 169 3.71 -8.79 -18.63
C PHE A 169 4.14 -7.35 -18.84
N ARG A 170 4.44 -7.01 -20.06
CA ARG A 170 4.57 -5.65 -20.56
C ARG A 170 3.32 -5.29 -21.39
N ASP A 171 3.49 -4.79 -22.58
CA ASP A 171 2.41 -4.31 -23.43
C ASP A 171 1.74 -5.39 -24.29
N THR A 172 2.23 -6.61 -24.19
CA THR A 172 1.69 -7.79 -24.88
C THR A 172 1.37 -8.91 -23.91
N ASN A 173 0.49 -9.83 -24.29
CA ASN A 173 0.14 -11.01 -23.49
C ASN A 173 1.25 -12.09 -23.45
N LYS A 174 2.45 -11.76 -23.93
CA LYS A 174 3.60 -12.65 -23.84
C LYS A 174 4.21 -12.59 -22.45
N PRO A 175 4.20 -13.68 -21.66
CA PRO A 175 4.72 -13.69 -20.31
C PRO A 175 6.25 -13.57 -20.30
N ILE A 176 6.78 -12.78 -19.38
CA ILE A 176 8.21 -12.66 -19.09
C ILE A 176 8.47 -13.41 -17.78
N ARG A 177 9.45 -14.32 -17.82
CA ARG A 177 9.86 -15.17 -16.69
C ARG A 177 11.33 -14.87 -16.36
N PRO A 178 11.61 -14.08 -15.31
CA PRO A 178 12.97 -13.62 -15.02
C PRO A 178 13.91 -14.69 -14.44
N GLY A 179 13.37 -15.84 -14.00
CA GLY A 179 14.19 -16.94 -13.45
C GLY A 179 14.90 -16.63 -12.14
N LYS A 180 14.39 -15.68 -11.36
CA LYS A 180 14.90 -15.24 -10.06
C LYS A 180 13.77 -15.19 -9.06
N PHE A 181 14.10 -15.15 -7.76
CA PHE A 181 13.13 -14.87 -6.70
C PHE A 181 12.46 -13.52 -6.93
N GLU A 182 11.16 -13.45 -6.73
CA GLU A 182 10.30 -12.33 -7.16
C GLU A 182 10.80 -10.96 -6.70
N PRO A 183 11.11 -10.69 -5.41
CA PRO A 183 11.63 -9.39 -4.97
C PRO A 183 12.90 -8.95 -5.71
N GLU A 184 13.81 -9.88 -5.99
CA GLU A 184 15.04 -9.60 -6.73
C GLU A 184 14.78 -9.24 -8.20
N ALA A 185 13.92 -10.03 -8.85
CA ALA A 185 13.55 -9.82 -10.24
C ALA A 185 12.82 -8.49 -10.46
N LEU A 186 11.85 -8.17 -9.58
CA LEU A 186 11.08 -6.94 -9.66
C LEU A 186 11.96 -5.71 -9.34
N THR A 187 12.92 -5.87 -8.42
CA THR A 187 13.88 -4.80 -8.11
C THR A 187 14.83 -4.52 -9.29
N ASP A 188 15.26 -5.54 -10.03
CA ASP A 188 16.05 -5.31 -11.25
C ASP A 188 15.29 -4.42 -12.25
N VAL A 189 14.01 -4.68 -12.45
CA VAL A 189 13.13 -3.85 -13.31
C VAL A 189 12.95 -2.43 -12.74
N ALA A 190 12.82 -2.31 -11.40
CA ALA A 190 12.72 -1.01 -10.75
C ALA A 190 14.00 -0.17 -10.89
N VAL A 191 15.16 -0.78 -10.79
CA VAL A 191 16.47 -0.15 -11.05
C VAL A 191 16.51 0.44 -12.47
N ASP A 192 16.10 -0.33 -13.47
CA ASP A 192 16.08 0.13 -14.86
C ASP A 192 15.09 1.28 -15.07
N PHE A 193 13.90 1.20 -14.47
CA PHE A 193 12.92 2.26 -14.53
C PHE A 193 13.44 3.57 -13.89
N ILE A 194 14.02 3.51 -12.70
CA ILE A 194 14.56 4.68 -12.00
C ILE A 194 15.68 5.33 -12.81
N ARG A 195 16.62 4.53 -13.36
CA ARG A 195 17.72 5.03 -14.22
C ARG A 195 17.19 5.73 -15.47
N ALA A 196 16.19 5.15 -16.13
CA ALA A 196 15.59 5.71 -17.32
C ALA A 196 14.84 7.03 -17.07
N ASN A 197 14.32 7.23 -15.86
CA ASN A 197 13.50 8.40 -15.51
C ASN A 197 14.21 9.39 -14.56
N ARG A 198 15.52 9.29 -14.34
CA ARG A 198 16.27 10.08 -13.36
C ARG A 198 16.22 11.61 -13.56
N THR A 199 15.86 12.07 -14.74
CA THR A 199 15.79 13.52 -15.09
C THR A 199 14.39 14.11 -15.05
N ARG A 200 13.38 13.31 -14.79
CA ARG A 200 11.96 13.72 -14.72
C ARG A 200 11.33 13.21 -13.44
N PRO A 201 10.31 13.88 -12.90
CA PRO A 201 9.59 13.34 -11.75
C PRO A 201 8.92 12.02 -12.13
N PHE A 202 9.05 11.02 -11.26
CA PHE A 202 8.42 9.72 -11.46
C PHE A 202 7.61 9.29 -10.23
N PHE A 203 6.57 8.53 -10.47
CA PHE A 203 5.84 7.73 -9.50
C PHE A 203 6.03 6.25 -9.85
N LEU A 204 6.75 5.54 -9.02
CA LEU A 204 6.93 4.09 -9.13
C LEU A 204 6.24 3.38 -7.97
N MET A 205 5.26 2.54 -8.29
CA MET A 205 4.69 1.57 -7.36
C MET A 205 5.36 0.21 -7.58
N LEU A 206 6.13 -0.23 -6.58
CA LEU A 206 6.79 -1.54 -6.55
C LEU A 206 6.00 -2.46 -5.62
N SER A 207 5.25 -3.38 -6.21
CA SER A 207 4.29 -4.24 -5.54
C SER A 207 4.79 -5.69 -5.53
N MET A 208 5.37 -6.12 -4.40
CA MET A 208 5.97 -7.46 -4.25
C MET A 208 4.95 -8.45 -3.69
N GLY A 209 4.96 -9.71 -4.18
CA GLY A 209 4.10 -10.78 -3.67
C GLY A 209 4.51 -11.29 -2.28
N PRO A 210 5.79 -11.58 -2.00
CA PRO A 210 6.22 -11.90 -0.64
C PRO A 210 5.97 -10.75 0.34
N PRO A 211 5.78 -11.05 1.64
CA PRO A 211 5.81 -12.36 2.29
C PRO A 211 4.49 -13.15 2.29
N HIS A 212 3.53 -12.86 1.36
CA HIS A 212 2.31 -13.65 1.20
C HIS A 212 2.62 -15.16 1.05
N ASP A 213 1.75 -16.01 1.58
CA ASP A 213 1.86 -17.46 1.40
C ASP A 213 1.83 -17.88 -0.10
N PRO A 214 2.51 -18.99 -0.46
CA PRO A 214 3.29 -19.89 0.39
C PRO A 214 4.58 -19.25 0.91
N TYR A 215 4.77 -19.31 2.23
CA TYR A 215 5.91 -18.66 2.88
C TYR A 215 7.22 -19.31 2.48
N GLY A 216 8.21 -18.49 2.14
CA GLY A 216 9.53 -18.96 1.74
C GLY A 216 10.42 -17.86 1.16
N ALA A 217 11.71 -18.13 1.19
CA ALA A 217 12.73 -17.31 0.57
C ALA A 217 13.89 -18.20 0.09
N PRO A 218 14.81 -17.70 -0.77
CA PRO A 218 16.03 -18.41 -1.11
C PRO A 218 16.79 -18.88 0.13
N GLU A 219 17.46 -20.02 0.00
CA GLU A 219 18.11 -20.74 1.11
C GLU A 219 19.05 -19.84 1.95
N ARG A 220 19.73 -18.89 1.34
CA ARG A 220 20.60 -17.92 2.04
C ARG A 220 19.86 -17.08 3.07
N TYR A 221 18.58 -16.79 2.86
CA TYR A 221 17.75 -16.09 3.84
C TYR A 221 17.11 -17.04 4.83
N MET A 222 16.68 -18.23 4.39
CA MET A 222 16.13 -19.26 5.28
C MET A 222 17.13 -19.68 6.37
N LYS A 223 18.41 -19.82 6.04
CA LYS A 223 19.50 -20.14 6.99
C LYS A 223 19.72 -19.09 8.10
N LEU A 224 19.18 -17.88 7.94
CA LEU A 224 19.31 -16.83 8.97
C LEU A 224 18.40 -17.06 10.17
N TYR A 225 17.43 -17.97 10.09
CA TYR A 225 16.39 -18.18 11.08
C TYR A 225 16.35 -19.62 11.57
N ASP A 226 16.59 -19.80 12.86
CA ASP A 226 16.34 -21.03 13.59
C ASP A 226 14.91 -20.98 14.14
N SER A 227 13.99 -21.77 13.58
CA SER A 227 12.57 -21.76 13.95
C SER A 227 12.34 -22.01 15.44
N GLU A 228 13.19 -22.81 16.07
CA GLU A 228 13.01 -23.16 17.50
C GLU A 228 13.39 -22.01 18.44
N LYS A 229 14.20 -21.06 17.96
CA LYS A 229 14.66 -19.91 18.75
C LYS A 229 13.79 -18.67 18.60
N LEU A 230 12.76 -18.71 17.74
CA LEU A 230 11.88 -17.56 17.53
C LEU A 230 11.09 -17.19 18.77
N THR A 231 11.01 -15.90 19.06
CA THR A 231 10.16 -15.33 20.10
C THR A 231 8.72 -15.28 19.61
N MET A 232 7.88 -16.16 20.12
CA MET A 232 6.48 -16.20 19.72
C MET A 232 5.70 -15.08 20.40
N ARG A 233 4.74 -14.51 19.66
CA ARG A 233 3.84 -13.49 20.24
C ARG A 233 2.95 -14.12 21.32
N PRO A 234 2.61 -13.40 22.40
CA PRO A 234 1.77 -13.94 23.48
C PRO A 234 0.40 -14.47 23.04
N ASN A 235 -0.15 -13.95 21.95
CA ASN A 235 -1.43 -14.40 21.38
C ASN A 235 -1.28 -15.47 20.28
N TRP A 236 -0.07 -15.91 19.97
CA TRP A 236 0.13 -17.03 19.05
C TRP A 236 -0.36 -18.34 19.67
N LYS A 237 -1.04 -19.17 18.89
CA LYS A 237 -1.56 -20.46 19.33
C LYS A 237 -0.79 -21.60 18.67
N GLU A 238 -0.12 -22.38 19.51
CA GLU A 238 0.56 -23.59 19.06
C GLU A 238 -0.44 -24.57 18.40
N GLY A 239 0.02 -25.28 17.36
CA GLY A 239 -0.82 -26.21 16.61
C GLY A 239 -1.74 -25.54 15.56
N THR A 240 -1.68 -24.23 15.39
CA THR A 240 -2.39 -23.58 14.29
C THR A 240 -1.82 -24.08 12.96
N ARG A 241 -2.65 -24.73 12.17
CA ARG A 241 -2.26 -25.33 10.88
C ARG A 241 -1.71 -24.26 9.95
N HIS A 242 -0.60 -24.52 9.27
CA HIS A 242 0.09 -23.59 8.35
C HIS A 242 0.57 -22.26 8.96
N ALA A 243 0.73 -22.19 10.28
CA ALA A 243 1.28 -21.05 10.99
C ALA A 243 2.16 -21.47 12.18
N GLY A 244 2.92 -22.53 12.00
CA GLY A 244 3.92 -23.00 12.97
C GLY A 244 5.19 -22.16 12.94
N ARG A 245 6.15 -22.52 13.81
CA ARG A 245 7.45 -21.83 13.90
C ARG A 245 8.22 -21.80 12.58
N LYS A 246 8.13 -22.87 11.77
CA LYS A 246 8.82 -22.97 10.47
C LYS A 246 8.22 -21.99 9.45
N GLU A 247 6.91 -21.88 9.41
CA GLU A 247 6.21 -20.91 8.54
C GLU A 247 6.53 -19.47 8.95
N ILE A 248 6.62 -19.18 10.24
CA ILE A 248 7.02 -17.86 10.75
C ILE A 248 8.48 -17.55 10.40
N ALA A 249 9.39 -18.52 10.54
CA ALA A 249 10.78 -18.38 10.11
C ALA A 249 10.88 -18.09 8.61
N ALA A 250 10.10 -18.79 7.79
CA ALA A 250 10.04 -18.59 6.36
C ALA A 250 9.47 -17.21 5.96
N TYR A 251 8.45 -16.74 6.69
CA TYR A 251 7.90 -15.40 6.55
C TYR A 251 8.95 -14.32 6.89
N TYR A 252 9.72 -14.48 7.97
CA TYR A 252 10.80 -13.55 8.34
C TYR A 252 11.94 -13.58 7.31
N ALA A 253 12.26 -14.75 6.76
CA ALA A 253 13.25 -14.89 5.70
C ALA A 253 12.84 -14.14 4.42
N ALA A 254 11.56 -14.18 4.06
CA ALA A 254 11.02 -13.42 2.94
C ALA A 254 11.10 -11.89 3.19
N ILE A 255 10.82 -11.45 4.41
CA ILE A 255 10.97 -10.03 4.80
C ILE A 255 12.44 -9.58 4.70
N THR A 256 13.40 -10.40 5.14
CA THR A 256 14.83 -10.07 5.00
C THR A 256 15.24 -9.97 3.53
N ALA A 257 14.67 -10.82 2.66
CA ALA A 257 14.92 -10.73 1.23
C ALA A 257 14.36 -9.42 0.62
N ILE A 258 13.20 -8.98 1.08
CA ILE A 258 12.63 -7.67 0.70
C ILE A 258 13.50 -6.52 1.23
N ASP A 259 13.93 -6.61 2.47
CA ASP A 259 14.80 -5.62 3.12
C ASP A 259 16.09 -5.38 2.32
N ASP A 260 16.74 -6.45 1.86
CA ASP A 260 17.92 -6.36 0.98
C ASP A 260 17.60 -5.59 -0.32
N GLN A 261 16.40 -5.79 -0.90
CA GLN A 261 16.00 -5.07 -2.10
C GLN A 261 15.72 -3.59 -1.83
N VAL A 262 15.14 -3.26 -0.68
CA VAL A 262 15.03 -1.86 -0.23
C VAL A 262 16.42 -1.23 -0.10
N GLY A 263 17.38 -1.94 0.49
CA GLY A 263 18.76 -1.49 0.57
C GLY A 263 19.42 -1.23 -0.80
N ARG A 264 19.13 -2.08 -1.81
CA ARG A 264 19.59 -1.86 -3.19
C ARG A 264 18.99 -0.60 -3.80
N LEU A 265 17.71 -0.37 -3.62
CA LEU A 265 17.01 0.81 -4.16
C LEU A 265 17.48 2.09 -3.47
N MET A 266 17.69 2.07 -2.16
CA MET A 266 18.20 3.23 -1.43
C MET A 266 19.61 3.62 -1.90
N ARG A 267 20.52 2.64 -2.06
CA ARG A 267 21.86 2.90 -2.65
C ARG A 267 21.78 3.45 -4.07
N LEU A 268 20.88 2.92 -4.90
CA LEU A 268 20.69 3.44 -6.26
C LEU A 268 20.26 4.91 -6.25
N LEU A 269 19.35 5.29 -5.37
CA LEU A 269 18.90 6.68 -5.24
C LEU A 269 20.05 7.60 -4.79
N GLU A 270 20.89 7.14 -3.83
CA GLU A 270 22.10 7.83 -3.40
C GLU A 270 23.10 7.99 -4.57
N ASP A 271 23.41 6.92 -5.29
CA ASP A 271 24.35 6.91 -6.44
C ASP A 271 23.91 7.83 -7.59
N LEU A 272 22.61 8.01 -7.77
CA LEU A 272 22.01 8.89 -8.78
C LEU A 272 21.74 10.32 -8.27
N ALA A 273 22.08 10.64 -7.02
CA ALA A 273 21.77 11.91 -6.34
C ALA A 273 20.26 12.25 -6.37
N LEU A 274 19.41 11.23 -6.25
CA LEU A 274 17.94 11.34 -6.20
C LEU A 274 17.38 11.16 -4.80
N ASP A 275 18.18 10.71 -3.84
CA ASP A 275 17.74 10.31 -2.50
C ASP A 275 17.16 11.45 -1.67
N ASN A 276 17.64 12.70 -1.90
CA ASN A 276 17.14 13.89 -1.22
C ASN A 276 15.72 14.27 -1.66
N ASP A 277 15.40 14.12 -2.95
CA ASP A 277 14.14 14.53 -3.57
C ASP A 277 13.24 13.35 -3.97
N THR A 278 13.48 12.15 -3.44
CA THR A 278 12.60 11.00 -3.63
C THR A 278 11.86 10.69 -2.34
N LEU A 279 10.53 10.79 -2.39
CA LEU A 279 9.64 10.34 -1.33
C LEU A 279 9.54 8.81 -1.39
N VAL A 280 10.32 8.15 -0.55
CA VAL A 280 10.26 6.69 -0.37
C VAL A 280 9.21 6.37 0.67
N VAL A 281 8.19 5.61 0.28
CA VAL A 281 7.10 5.15 1.14
C VAL A 281 7.11 3.64 1.18
N PHE A 282 7.14 3.07 2.39
CA PHE A 282 7.05 1.64 2.60
C PHE A 282 5.81 1.33 3.44
N THR A 283 4.91 0.51 2.88
CA THR A 283 3.71 0.01 3.55
C THR A 283 3.42 -1.42 3.10
N SER A 284 2.25 -1.97 3.44
CA SER A 284 1.74 -3.25 2.91
C SER A 284 0.26 -3.09 2.63
N ASP A 285 -0.32 -3.96 1.82
CA ASP A 285 -1.76 -3.93 1.55
C ASP A 285 -2.61 -4.44 2.72
N HIS A 286 -2.13 -5.39 3.49
CA HIS A 286 -2.71 -5.87 4.75
C HIS A 286 -1.68 -6.69 5.54
N GLY A 287 -2.03 -7.06 6.75
CA GLY A 287 -1.20 -7.93 7.58
C GLY A 287 -1.49 -9.41 7.39
N ASP A 288 -1.01 -10.21 8.36
CA ASP A 288 -1.18 -11.66 8.42
C ASP A 288 -1.31 -12.11 9.88
N MET A 289 -2.31 -12.93 10.17
CA MET A 289 -2.53 -13.47 11.51
C MET A 289 -1.40 -14.43 11.95
N LEU A 290 -0.87 -15.25 11.05
CA LEU A 290 0.26 -16.18 11.33
C LEU A 290 0.13 -16.93 12.65
N GLY A 291 -1.07 -17.47 12.95
CA GLY A 291 -1.36 -18.22 14.17
C GLY A 291 -1.69 -17.35 15.39
N SER A 292 -1.60 -16.04 15.31
CA SER A 292 -2.12 -15.15 16.37
C SER A 292 -3.62 -15.37 16.51
N GLN A 293 -4.12 -15.44 17.74
CA GLN A 293 -5.50 -15.82 18.10
C GLN A 293 -5.93 -17.22 17.60
N GLY A 294 -5.01 -18.06 17.10
CA GLY A 294 -5.31 -19.32 16.41
C GLY A 294 -5.82 -19.15 14.99
N GLU A 295 -5.68 -17.95 14.43
CA GLU A 295 -6.21 -17.55 13.12
C GLU A 295 -5.11 -17.46 12.06
N LEU A 296 -5.53 -17.49 10.79
CA LEU A 296 -4.68 -17.42 9.61
C LEU A 296 -5.03 -16.23 8.74
N LEU A 297 -4.08 -15.85 7.88
CA LEU A 297 -4.27 -14.88 6.80
C LEU A 297 -4.74 -13.51 7.33
N LYS A 298 -5.81 -12.95 6.77
CA LYS A 298 -6.28 -11.57 6.92
C LYS A 298 -7.79 -11.52 7.14
N ARG A 299 -8.41 -10.31 6.98
CA ARG A 299 -9.86 -10.05 7.08
C ARG A 299 -10.40 -10.06 8.51
N LYS A 300 -9.52 -10.08 9.48
CA LYS A 300 -9.85 -10.11 10.90
C LYS A 300 -9.70 -8.72 11.51
N PRO A 301 -10.39 -8.43 12.63
CA PRO A 301 -10.29 -7.13 13.29
C PRO A 301 -9.06 -6.97 14.19
N TRP A 302 -8.18 -7.95 14.25
CA TRP A 302 -6.99 -7.92 15.11
C TRP A 302 -5.81 -7.18 14.47
N GLU A 303 -4.96 -6.60 15.30
CA GLU A 303 -3.79 -5.80 14.89
C GLU A 303 -2.90 -6.51 13.86
N GLU A 304 -2.76 -7.83 13.93
CA GLU A 304 -1.95 -8.59 12.98
C GLU A 304 -2.52 -8.58 11.55
N SER A 305 -3.83 -8.47 11.41
CA SER A 305 -4.50 -8.39 10.11
C SER A 305 -4.62 -6.96 9.57
N ILE A 306 -4.93 -5.99 10.46
CA ILE A 306 -5.27 -4.61 10.06
C ILE A 306 -4.07 -3.67 10.06
N ARG A 307 -3.03 -3.93 10.90
CA ARG A 307 -1.91 -3.02 11.09
C ARG A 307 -0.74 -3.38 10.21
N VAL A 308 -0.34 -2.42 9.39
CA VAL A 308 0.72 -2.53 8.38
C VAL A 308 1.86 -1.56 8.68
N PRO A 309 3.06 -1.72 8.08
CA PRO A 309 4.12 -0.72 8.17
C PRO A 309 3.68 0.63 7.59
N GLY A 310 4.23 1.72 8.14
CA GLY A 310 4.07 3.07 7.60
C GLY A 310 5.36 3.87 7.76
N ILE A 311 6.21 3.88 6.75
CA ILE A 311 7.50 4.59 6.76
C ILE A 311 7.54 5.56 5.60
N PHE A 312 7.89 6.83 5.87
CA PHE A 312 8.06 7.85 4.85
C PHE A 312 9.44 8.49 5.01
N ARG A 313 10.19 8.58 3.93
CA ARG A 313 11.49 9.25 3.90
C ARG A 313 11.62 10.12 2.65
N CYS A 314 11.91 11.38 2.84
CA CYS A 314 12.32 12.34 1.81
C CYS A 314 13.09 13.47 2.51
N PRO A 315 14.42 13.46 2.56
CA PRO A 315 15.19 14.41 3.36
C PRO A 315 14.86 15.88 3.10
N ALA A 316 14.53 16.24 1.86
CA ALA A 316 14.12 17.60 1.52
C ALA A 316 12.76 18.03 2.10
N ARG A 317 11.90 17.10 2.53
CA ARG A 317 10.48 17.38 2.88
C ARG A 317 10.02 16.76 4.18
N VAL A 318 10.66 15.69 4.63
CA VAL A 318 10.29 14.91 5.81
C VAL A 318 11.41 15.04 6.85
N LYS A 319 11.07 15.57 8.01
CA LYS A 319 12.01 15.61 9.13
C LYS A 319 12.31 14.18 9.59
N GLY A 320 13.56 13.75 9.41
CA GLY A 320 14.01 12.41 9.79
C GLY A 320 14.11 12.18 11.31
N GLY A 321 14.27 10.91 11.69
CA GLY A 321 14.43 10.47 13.07
C GLY A 321 13.18 10.52 13.93
N ARG A 322 11.99 10.57 13.31
CA ARG A 322 10.71 10.71 14.03
C ARG A 322 9.94 9.39 14.11
N ARG A 323 9.27 9.21 15.23
CA ARG A 323 8.24 8.20 15.43
C ARG A 323 6.97 8.90 15.87
N THR A 324 5.83 8.55 15.27
CA THR A 324 4.54 9.13 15.63
C THR A 324 3.50 8.06 15.92
N ASP A 325 2.59 8.37 16.84
CA ASP A 325 1.40 7.57 17.13
C ASP A 325 0.15 8.07 16.41
N ALA A 326 0.30 9.10 15.57
CA ALA A 326 -0.77 9.55 14.71
C ALA A 326 -1.32 8.37 13.90
N LEU A 327 -2.64 8.23 13.88
CA LEU A 327 -3.31 7.20 13.10
C LEU A 327 -3.20 7.56 11.62
N LEU A 328 -2.76 6.61 10.81
CA LEU A 328 -2.73 6.68 9.35
C LEU A 328 -3.47 5.47 8.80
N SER A 329 -4.20 5.63 7.72
CA SER A 329 -4.82 4.49 7.04
C SER A 329 -4.69 4.59 5.53
N HIS A 330 -4.93 3.49 4.82
CA HIS A 330 -4.74 3.43 3.36
C HIS A 330 -5.53 4.51 2.62
N VAL A 331 -6.74 4.83 3.08
CA VAL A 331 -7.56 5.87 2.46
C VAL A 331 -6.88 7.25 2.50
N ASP A 332 -5.98 7.47 3.47
CA ASP A 332 -5.27 8.73 3.68
C ASP A 332 -3.99 8.84 2.81
N LEU A 333 -3.51 7.72 2.22
CA LEU A 333 -2.24 7.73 1.46
C LEU A 333 -2.31 8.56 0.19
N ALA A 334 -3.33 8.38 -0.64
CA ALA A 334 -3.46 9.14 -1.89
C ALA A 334 -3.50 10.66 -1.63
N PRO A 335 -4.40 11.22 -0.78
CA PRO A 335 -4.41 12.66 -0.52
C PRO A 335 -3.11 13.17 0.11
N THR A 336 -2.48 12.40 1.00
CA THR A 336 -1.20 12.77 1.63
C THR A 336 -0.07 12.85 0.60
N LEU A 337 0.04 11.87 -0.30
CA LEU A 337 1.06 11.88 -1.35
C LEU A 337 0.84 12.99 -2.37
N LEU A 338 -0.41 13.24 -2.77
CA LEU A 338 -0.76 14.37 -3.66
C LEU A 338 -0.35 15.71 -3.03
N SER A 339 -0.69 15.93 -1.76
CA SER A 339 -0.34 17.16 -1.04
C SER A 339 1.18 17.36 -0.94
N LEU A 340 1.94 16.32 -0.59
CA LEU A 340 3.42 16.36 -0.53
C LEU A 340 4.05 16.67 -1.90
N CYS A 341 3.35 16.36 -2.99
CA CYS A 341 3.77 16.66 -4.37
C CYS A 341 3.22 17.99 -4.91
N GLY A 342 2.42 18.73 -4.14
CA GLY A 342 1.77 19.95 -4.60
C GLY A 342 0.75 19.70 -5.72
N VAL A 343 0.08 18.54 -5.69
CA VAL A 343 -0.99 18.17 -6.62
C VAL A 343 -2.34 18.32 -5.90
N PRO A 344 -3.35 18.97 -6.53
CA PRO A 344 -4.66 19.14 -5.92
C PRO A 344 -5.33 17.80 -5.57
N ILE A 345 -6.00 17.76 -4.43
CA ILE A 345 -6.77 16.60 -3.97
C ILE A 345 -8.20 16.73 -4.51
N PRO A 346 -8.74 15.74 -5.23
CA PRO A 346 -10.13 15.74 -5.68
C PRO A 346 -11.13 15.79 -4.52
N GLN A 347 -12.28 16.44 -4.74
CA GLN A 347 -13.31 16.62 -3.69
C GLN A 347 -13.98 15.30 -3.24
N ASP A 348 -14.00 14.29 -4.10
CA ASP A 348 -14.62 13.00 -3.83
C ASP A 348 -13.69 12.00 -3.11
N VAL A 349 -12.44 12.38 -2.85
CA VAL A 349 -11.51 11.65 -1.99
C VAL A 349 -12.02 11.72 -0.55
N GLN A 350 -12.12 10.56 0.10
CA GLN A 350 -12.62 10.44 1.48
C GLN A 350 -11.52 10.43 2.54
N GLY A 351 -10.30 10.14 2.10
CA GLY A 351 -9.11 10.16 2.96
C GLY A 351 -8.70 11.57 3.38
N ARG A 352 -7.94 11.66 4.46
CA ARG A 352 -7.42 12.90 5.01
C ARG A 352 -6.00 13.17 4.54
N ASP A 353 -5.68 14.42 4.32
CA ASP A 353 -4.30 14.84 4.07
C ASP A 353 -3.52 14.87 5.41
N LEU A 354 -2.54 13.99 5.53
CA LEU A 354 -1.62 13.91 6.66
C LEU A 354 -0.20 14.41 6.30
N SER A 355 -0.05 15.18 5.23
CA SER A 355 1.24 15.72 4.79
C SER A 355 1.95 16.50 5.89
N LYS A 356 1.22 17.25 6.70
CA LYS A 356 1.76 17.98 7.85
C LYS A 356 2.27 17.07 8.98
N VAL A 357 1.67 15.90 9.16
CA VAL A 357 2.20 14.89 10.09
C VAL A 357 3.45 14.25 9.51
N VAL A 358 3.44 13.93 8.23
CA VAL A 358 4.60 13.34 7.53
C VAL A 358 5.78 14.32 7.55
N SER A 359 5.57 15.59 7.21
CA SER A 359 6.65 16.61 7.21
C SER A 359 7.19 16.92 8.61
N GLY A 360 6.38 16.72 9.63
CA GLY A 360 6.74 17.01 11.03
C GLY A 360 6.33 18.41 11.49
N GLU A 361 5.38 19.03 10.79
CA GLU A 361 4.76 20.28 11.23
C GLU A 361 3.79 20.08 12.39
N THR A 362 3.21 18.88 12.51
CA THR A 362 2.33 18.49 13.61
C THR A 362 2.44 17.00 13.89
N ASP A 363 2.10 16.57 15.10
CA ASP A 363 1.89 15.15 15.46
C ASP A 363 0.40 14.81 15.59
N LYS A 364 -0.50 15.76 15.32
CA LYS A 364 -1.94 15.57 15.46
C LYS A 364 -2.52 14.89 14.23
N GLY A 365 -2.85 13.60 14.35
CA GLY A 365 -3.57 12.81 13.36
C GLY A 365 -5.09 12.73 13.62
N PRO A 366 -5.79 11.86 12.88
CA PRO A 366 -7.18 11.50 13.14
C PRO A 366 -7.36 10.89 14.53
N ASP A 367 -8.56 11.03 15.13
CA ASP A 367 -8.90 10.43 16.42
C ASP A 367 -9.33 8.96 16.31
N SER A 368 -9.62 8.52 15.10
CA SER A 368 -10.03 7.14 14.80
C SER A 368 -9.91 6.78 13.32
N VAL A 369 -9.80 5.47 13.05
CA VAL A 369 -9.79 4.84 11.72
C VAL A 369 -10.98 3.92 11.59
N PHE A 370 -11.61 3.92 10.40
CA PHE A 370 -12.75 3.08 10.06
C PHE A 370 -12.32 1.88 9.23
N PHE A 371 -12.91 0.71 9.53
CA PHE A 371 -12.65 -0.55 8.86
C PHE A 371 -13.91 -1.20 8.33
N GLN A 372 -13.73 -1.95 7.24
CA GLN A 372 -14.79 -2.65 6.55
C GLN A 372 -14.35 -4.02 6.07
N ILE A 373 -15.13 -5.05 6.31
CA ILE A 373 -15.06 -6.34 5.62
C ILE A 373 -16.45 -6.71 5.15
N PHE A 374 -16.51 -7.13 3.91
CA PHE A 374 -17.70 -7.59 3.19
C PHE A 374 -17.62 -9.10 2.96
N VAL A 375 -18.77 -9.78 2.90
CA VAL A 375 -18.85 -11.22 2.62
C VAL A 375 -19.41 -11.43 1.20
N PRO A 376 -19.19 -12.60 0.62
CA PRO A 376 -18.48 -13.77 1.11
C PRO A 376 -17.02 -13.76 0.65
N PHE A 377 -16.16 -14.16 1.56
CA PHE A 377 -14.80 -14.55 1.19
C PHE A 377 -14.64 -16.04 1.50
N ALA A 378 -14.61 -16.87 0.48
CA ALA A 378 -14.44 -18.30 0.69
C ALA A 378 -13.10 -18.62 1.35
N GLY A 379 -13.11 -19.44 2.37
CA GLY A 379 -11.97 -20.25 2.80
C GLY A 379 -11.08 -19.72 3.89
N ASP A 380 -11.27 -18.52 4.48
CA ASP A 380 -10.35 -18.00 5.50
C ASP A 380 -10.96 -17.75 6.90
N GLY A 381 -12.13 -18.36 7.15
CA GLY A 381 -12.73 -18.32 8.48
C GLY A 381 -13.33 -16.98 8.93
N THR A 382 -13.62 -16.05 8.01
CA THR A 382 -14.41 -14.85 8.33
C THR A 382 -15.86 -15.06 7.93
N PRO A 383 -16.70 -15.59 8.84
CA PRO A 383 -18.03 -16.04 8.46
C PRO A 383 -19.03 -14.91 8.24
N ASN A 384 -18.75 -13.73 8.79
CA ASN A 384 -19.66 -12.59 8.76
C ASN A 384 -18.96 -11.32 8.33
N PRO A 385 -19.67 -10.41 7.63
CA PRO A 385 -19.20 -9.05 7.43
C PRO A 385 -19.07 -8.34 8.76
N TRP A 386 -18.13 -7.43 8.84
CA TRP A 386 -17.96 -6.60 10.02
C TRP A 386 -17.54 -5.18 9.65
N ARG A 387 -17.88 -4.26 10.57
CA ARG A 387 -17.38 -2.89 10.57
C ARG A 387 -16.66 -2.64 11.88
N GLY A 388 -15.62 -1.82 11.85
CA GLY A 388 -14.82 -1.54 13.03
C GLY A 388 -14.31 -0.12 13.10
N VAL A 389 -13.97 0.28 14.30
CA VAL A 389 -13.29 1.55 14.59
C VAL A 389 -12.10 1.30 15.52
N ARG A 390 -10.96 1.93 15.17
CA ARG A 390 -9.74 1.92 15.95
C ARG A 390 -9.40 3.33 16.38
N THR A 391 -9.33 3.57 17.67
CA THR A 391 -8.82 4.81 18.28
C THR A 391 -7.36 4.59 18.66
N GLU A 392 -6.69 5.59 19.23
CA GLU A 392 -5.34 5.40 19.78
C GLU A 392 -5.28 4.27 20.82
N ARG A 393 -6.36 4.04 21.55
CA ARG A 393 -6.42 3.10 22.69
C ARG A 393 -7.24 1.84 22.43
N TYR A 394 -8.36 1.96 21.71
CA TYR A 394 -9.35 0.87 21.63
C TYR A 394 -9.50 0.36 20.20
N MET A 395 -9.64 -0.95 20.06
CA MET A 395 -10.16 -1.61 18.87
C MET A 395 -11.57 -2.12 19.17
N PHE A 396 -12.55 -1.72 18.36
CA PHE A 396 -13.92 -2.20 18.42
C PHE A 396 -14.39 -2.61 17.04
N ALA A 397 -15.04 -3.78 16.95
CA ALA A 397 -15.73 -4.21 15.73
C ALA A 397 -17.04 -4.91 16.08
N ARG A 398 -18.01 -4.77 15.19
CA ARG A 398 -19.29 -5.48 15.26
C ARG A 398 -19.69 -6.06 13.92
N THR A 399 -20.51 -7.09 13.97
CA THR A 399 -21.36 -7.50 12.85
C THR A 399 -22.56 -6.57 12.77
N GLU A 400 -23.40 -6.72 11.76
CA GLU A 400 -24.64 -5.96 11.70
C GLU A 400 -25.53 -6.21 12.93
N ALA A 401 -25.56 -7.47 13.40
CA ALA A 401 -26.44 -7.91 14.49
C ALA A 401 -25.93 -7.59 15.90
N LYS A 402 -24.60 -7.61 16.13
CA LYS A 402 -24.06 -7.52 17.51
C LYS A 402 -22.58 -7.13 17.55
N PRO A 403 -22.10 -6.58 18.69
CA PRO A 403 -20.68 -6.47 18.99
C PRO A 403 -19.96 -7.81 18.83
N TRP A 404 -18.74 -7.75 18.29
CA TRP A 404 -17.89 -8.94 18.10
C TRP A 404 -16.63 -8.88 18.95
N VAL A 405 -15.86 -7.79 18.83
CA VAL A 405 -14.64 -7.60 19.62
C VAL A 405 -14.56 -6.20 20.21
N LEU A 406 -13.99 -6.11 21.41
CA LEU A 406 -13.58 -4.86 22.06
C LEU A 406 -12.29 -5.13 22.82
N TYR A 407 -11.23 -4.38 22.52
CA TYR A 407 -9.93 -4.49 23.21
C TYR A 407 -9.42 -3.12 23.64
N ASP A 408 -8.83 -3.07 24.87
CA ASP A 408 -8.07 -1.92 25.38
C ASP A 408 -6.58 -2.17 25.09
N LEU A 409 -6.11 -1.71 23.96
CA LEU A 409 -4.76 -2.00 23.47
C LEU A 409 -3.63 -1.33 24.28
N LYS A 410 -3.96 -0.40 25.15
CA LYS A 410 -2.99 0.15 26.10
C LYS A 410 -2.73 -0.81 27.27
N ARG A 411 -3.73 -1.58 27.67
CA ARG A 411 -3.64 -2.57 28.74
C ARG A 411 -3.39 -3.98 28.23
N ASP A 412 -3.88 -4.26 27.03
CA ASP A 412 -3.82 -5.57 26.39
C ASP A 412 -3.40 -5.41 24.91
N PRO A 413 -2.09 -5.13 24.66
CA PRO A 413 -1.57 -4.91 23.32
C PRO A 413 -1.55 -6.17 22.44
N TYR A 414 -1.86 -7.32 23.00
CA TYR A 414 -1.95 -8.61 22.31
C TYR A 414 -3.37 -9.11 22.15
N GLU A 415 -4.36 -8.32 22.55
CA GLU A 415 -5.79 -8.62 22.34
C GLU A 415 -6.20 -9.99 22.90
N LEU A 416 -5.74 -10.31 24.15
CA LEU A 416 -5.95 -11.58 24.81
C LEU A 416 -7.32 -11.67 25.49
N LYS A 417 -7.86 -10.51 25.96
CA LYS A 417 -9.14 -10.44 26.66
C LYS A 417 -10.15 -9.61 25.89
N ASN A 418 -11.09 -10.28 25.22
CA ASN A 418 -12.20 -9.61 24.56
C ASN A 418 -13.21 -9.05 25.59
N LEU A 419 -13.40 -7.74 25.56
CA LEU A 419 -14.27 -6.99 26.47
C LEU A 419 -15.69 -6.76 25.92
N ALA A 420 -16.03 -7.29 24.73
CA ALA A 420 -17.31 -7.02 24.07
C ALA A 420 -18.55 -7.50 24.86
N THR A 421 -18.36 -8.44 25.79
CA THR A 421 -19.43 -8.97 26.67
C THR A 421 -19.21 -8.63 28.14
N ASP A 422 -18.19 -7.84 28.45
CA ASP A 422 -17.89 -7.43 29.83
C ASP A 422 -18.83 -6.26 30.25
N ALA A 423 -19.55 -6.45 31.34
CA ALA A 423 -20.51 -5.46 31.84
C ALA A 423 -19.84 -4.14 32.21
N ASP A 424 -18.64 -4.16 32.80
CA ASP A 424 -17.90 -2.96 33.19
C ASP A 424 -17.44 -2.14 31.97
N SER A 425 -17.30 -2.79 30.82
CA SER A 425 -16.92 -2.19 29.55
C SER A 425 -18.09 -1.62 28.74
N ALA A 426 -19.34 -1.77 29.21
CA ALA A 426 -20.54 -1.30 28.51
C ALA A 426 -20.55 0.21 28.18
N PRO A 427 -20.04 1.14 29.02
CA PRO A 427 -19.94 2.55 28.66
C PRO A 427 -19.06 2.82 27.46
N ILE A 428 -17.84 2.25 27.44
CA ILE A 428 -16.90 2.43 26.33
C ILE A 428 -17.39 1.73 25.05
N LEU A 429 -18.05 0.58 25.18
CA LEU A 429 -18.65 -0.11 24.04
C LEU A 429 -19.69 0.78 23.36
N ARG A 430 -20.60 1.43 24.13
CA ARG A 430 -21.60 2.37 23.58
C ARG A 430 -20.96 3.57 22.90
N GLU A 431 -19.89 4.14 23.48
CA GLU A 431 -19.14 5.25 22.87
C GLU A 431 -18.56 4.85 21.51
N LEU A 432 -17.87 3.70 21.46
CA LEU A 432 -17.23 3.22 20.24
C LEU A 432 -18.25 2.79 19.18
N ASP A 433 -19.37 2.22 19.56
CA ASP A 433 -20.46 1.88 18.61
C ASP A 433 -21.12 3.14 18.04
N ALA A 434 -21.31 4.17 18.83
CA ALA A 434 -21.78 5.48 18.36
C ALA A 434 -20.76 6.12 17.39
N ARG A 435 -19.45 6.03 17.69
CA ARG A 435 -18.38 6.50 16.82
C ARG A 435 -18.33 5.71 15.50
N LEU A 436 -18.48 4.40 15.55
CA LEU A 436 -18.56 3.55 14.37
C LEU A 436 -19.79 3.89 13.51
N THR A 437 -20.94 4.05 14.14
CA THR A 437 -22.18 4.45 13.47
C THR A 437 -22.03 5.83 12.80
N LYS A 438 -21.33 6.76 13.45
CA LYS A 438 -21.00 8.06 12.84
C LYS A 438 -20.12 7.88 11.61
N TRP A 439 -19.06 7.05 11.67
CA TRP A 439 -18.19 6.76 10.52
C TRP A 439 -18.99 6.18 9.34
N MET A 440 -19.84 5.19 9.59
CA MET A 440 -20.69 4.58 8.56
C MET A 440 -21.59 5.63 7.87
N ARG A 441 -22.27 6.47 8.67
CA ARG A 441 -23.12 7.55 8.15
C ARG A 441 -22.31 8.55 7.31
N ASP A 442 -21.18 9.04 7.85
CA ASP A 442 -20.39 10.10 7.23
C ASP A 442 -19.70 9.62 5.94
N THR A 443 -19.39 8.33 5.82
CA THR A 443 -18.82 7.73 4.60
C THR A 443 -19.87 7.18 3.63
N GLY A 444 -21.13 7.04 4.08
CA GLY A 444 -22.23 6.47 3.30
C GLY A 444 -22.23 4.94 3.26
N ASP A 445 -21.66 4.27 4.27
CA ASP A 445 -21.72 2.81 4.40
C ASP A 445 -23.04 2.41 5.11
N SER A 446 -23.93 1.76 4.38
CA SER A 446 -25.25 1.29 4.84
C SER A 446 -25.30 -0.23 4.99
N TRP A 447 -24.20 -0.90 5.24
CA TRP A 447 -24.09 -2.36 5.20
C TRP A 447 -24.38 -2.99 3.83
N ARG A 448 -24.43 -2.21 2.73
CA ARG A 448 -24.55 -2.76 1.38
C ARG A 448 -23.43 -3.76 1.11
N PHE A 449 -23.69 -4.67 0.18
CA PHE A 449 -22.77 -5.74 -0.21
C PHE A 449 -22.46 -6.77 0.88
N ASN A 450 -23.25 -6.80 1.95
CA ASN A 450 -23.22 -7.85 2.97
C ASN A 450 -23.86 -9.15 2.51
N SER A 451 -23.99 -9.37 1.23
CA SER A 451 -24.80 -10.43 0.69
C SER A 451 -24.25 -11.82 1.02
N MET A 452 -25.16 -12.75 1.26
CA MET A 452 -24.85 -14.13 1.61
C MET A 452 -24.58 -15.00 0.35
N LEU A 453 -23.96 -14.42 -0.68
CA LEU A 453 -23.41 -15.26 -1.75
C LEU A 453 -22.38 -16.25 -1.15
N PRO A 454 -22.31 -17.47 -1.60
CA PRO A 454 -22.77 -17.95 -2.91
C PRO A 454 -24.26 -18.33 -2.94
N VAL A 455 -24.89 -18.10 -4.08
CA VAL A 455 -26.24 -18.53 -4.42
C VAL A 455 -26.17 -19.49 -5.61
N GLU A 456 -26.87 -20.62 -5.53
CA GLU A 456 -27.00 -21.54 -6.66
C GLU A 456 -28.35 -21.31 -7.35
N ASP A 457 -28.30 -21.06 -8.66
CA ASP A 457 -29.48 -21.02 -9.53
C ASP A 457 -29.25 -21.90 -10.78
N LYS A 458 -30.15 -22.85 -10.99
CA LYS A 458 -30.14 -23.77 -12.14
C LYS A 458 -28.79 -24.46 -12.37
N GLY A 459 -28.13 -24.89 -11.28
CA GLY A 459 -26.82 -25.56 -11.33
C GLY A 459 -25.62 -24.60 -11.54
N ARG A 460 -25.85 -23.29 -11.59
CA ARG A 460 -24.81 -22.29 -11.65
C ARG A 460 -24.63 -21.63 -10.29
N LEU A 461 -23.41 -21.68 -9.79
CA LEU A 461 -23.03 -21.02 -8.53
C LEU A 461 -22.61 -19.58 -8.81
N PHE A 462 -23.35 -18.62 -8.25
CA PHE A 462 -23.01 -17.20 -8.29
C PHE A 462 -22.24 -16.80 -7.03
N ARG A 463 -21.09 -16.17 -7.24
CA ARG A 463 -20.24 -15.58 -6.22
C ARG A 463 -19.89 -14.17 -6.66
N PHE A 464 -19.33 -13.33 -5.77
CA PHE A 464 -18.83 -12.02 -6.20
C PHE A 464 -17.80 -12.16 -7.33
N GLU A 465 -16.92 -13.15 -7.24
CA GLU A 465 -15.91 -13.42 -8.27
C GLU A 465 -16.49 -13.87 -9.62
N THR A 466 -17.81 -14.09 -9.70
CA THR A 466 -18.52 -14.36 -10.97
C THR A 466 -18.69 -13.08 -11.80
N PHE A 467 -18.59 -11.93 -11.19
CA PHE A 467 -18.79 -10.61 -11.79
C PHE A 467 -17.45 -9.92 -11.99
N TYR A 468 -17.27 -9.22 -13.11
CA TYR A 468 -16.07 -8.41 -13.33
C TYR A 468 -16.06 -7.14 -12.49
N THR A 469 -17.24 -6.50 -12.33
CA THR A 469 -17.39 -5.27 -11.56
C THR A 469 -18.54 -5.40 -10.58
N ILE A 470 -18.52 -4.55 -9.56
CA ILE A 470 -19.65 -4.46 -8.62
C ILE A 470 -20.93 -4.02 -9.32
N ASP A 471 -20.83 -3.23 -10.39
CA ASP A 471 -21.99 -2.76 -11.14
C ASP A 471 -22.68 -3.90 -11.90
N GLU A 472 -21.92 -4.89 -12.38
CA GLU A 472 -22.49 -6.13 -12.94
C GLU A 472 -23.24 -6.92 -11.88
N TYR A 473 -22.70 -7.04 -10.65
CA TYR A 473 -23.42 -7.68 -9.54
C TYR A 473 -24.71 -6.93 -9.20
N VAL A 474 -24.66 -5.61 -9.05
CA VAL A 474 -25.85 -4.79 -8.74
C VAL A 474 -26.94 -4.96 -9.81
N LYS A 475 -26.54 -4.95 -11.09
CA LYS A 475 -27.46 -5.18 -12.21
C LYS A 475 -28.07 -6.60 -12.17
N TRP A 476 -27.25 -7.60 -11.89
CA TRP A 476 -27.72 -8.98 -11.74
C TRP A 476 -28.68 -9.12 -10.56
N ALA A 477 -28.36 -8.55 -9.39
CA ALA A 477 -29.17 -8.59 -8.17
C ALA A 477 -30.55 -7.96 -8.42
N ALA A 478 -30.61 -6.83 -9.11
CA ALA A 478 -31.88 -6.18 -9.51
C ALA A 478 -32.76 -7.07 -10.44
N GLN A 479 -32.14 -7.90 -11.26
CA GLN A 479 -32.85 -8.83 -12.14
C GLN A 479 -33.26 -10.15 -11.46
N HIS A 480 -32.69 -10.44 -10.28
CA HIS A 480 -32.90 -11.69 -9.54
C HIS A 480 -33.26 -11.42 -8.07
N PRO A 481 -34.33 -10.65 -7.80
CA PRO A 481 -34.66 -10.18 -6.45
C PRO A 481 -35.00 -11.33 -5.46
N ASN A 482 -35.30 -12.52 -5.97
CA ASN A 482 -35.58 -13.71 -5.15
C ASN A 482 -34.32 -14.51 -4.81
N LEU A 483 -33.20 -14.26 -5.51
CA LEU A 483 -31.92 -14.95 -5.34
C LEU A 483 -30.89 -14.05 -4.69
N ALA A 484 -30.91 -12.77 -5.03
CA ALA A 484 -30.07 -11.80 -4.39
C ALA A 484 -30.51 -11.61 -2.93
N PRO A 485 -29.56 -11.53 -1.97
CA PRO A 485 -29.91 -11.20 -0.60
C PRO A 485 -30.63 -9.87 -0.56
N LYS A 486 -31.62 -9.77 0.30
CA LYS A 486 -32.30 -8.49 0.56
C LYS A 486 -31.28 -7.56 1.23
N GLU A 487 -30.91 -6.49 0.54
CA GLU A 487 -30.11 -5.40 1.08
C GLU A 487 -30.93 -4.54 2.04
#